data_b9f5787b02018868bd4639a5d1acad07
#
_entry.id   b9f5787b02018868bd4639a5d1acad07
#
_cell.length_a   1.000
_cell.length_b   1.000
_cell.length_c   1.000
_cell.angle_alpha   90.00
_cell.angle_beta   90.00
_cell.angle_gamma   90.00
#
_symmetry.space_group_name_H-M   'P 1'
#
loop_
_entity.id
_entity.type
_entity.pdbx_description
1 polymer ?
#
loop_
_entity_poly.entity_id
_entity_poly.type
_entity_poly.pdbx_seq_one_letter_code
_entity_poly.pdbx_strand_id
1 'polypeptide(L)'
;RLGVLLQSKRHATIASLLGIPHVLVCVNKMDWVEYDEGRYEEIKAEFTQFTSDLGFRSVDFLPVSALFGVNIVEPATAKMPWYTGPTVLRHLETVEIAQVFNTEQFRFATQYVLRPNLDYRGYAGQIGSGTIKKGDPIIVLPSGVQSHIEAIDTFDGELEEAYAPMSITLRLTDEVDCSRGDWIVHPDHTPAVS
;
A
#
# COMPACT_ATOMS: atom_id res chain seq x y z
N ARG A 1 -21.08 17.61 19.79
CA ARG A 1 -21.36 17.31 21.21
C ARG A 1 -20.51 16.14 21.76
N LEU A 2 -20.08 15.19 20.99
CA LEU A 2 -19.46 13.94 21.48
C LEU A 2 -17.92 13.91 21.40
N GLY A 3 -17.29 14.89 20.72
CA GLY A 3 -15.83 14.90 20.57
C GLY A 3 -15.28 13.63 19.92
N VAL A 4 -14.07 13.23 20.31
CA VAL A 4 -13.42 12.01 19.85
C VAL A 4 -14.03 10.80 20.56
N LEU A 5 -14.66 9.93 19.80
CA LEU A 5 -15.31 8.73 20.37
C LEU A 5 -14.30 7.59 20.58
N LEU A 6 -14.58 6.76 21.59
CA LEU A 6 -13.82 5.52 21.84
C LEU A 6 -13.75 4.64 20.57
N GLN A 7 -14.85 4.61 19.81
CA GLN A 7 -14.90 3.85 18.56
C GLN A 7 -13.92 4.38 17.52
N SER A 8 -13.76 5.70 17.38
CA SER A 8 -12.78 6.31 16.47
C SER A 8 -11.34 5.95 16.88
N LYS A 9 -11.06 5.97 18.18
CA LYS A 9 -9.76 5.54 18.73
C LYS A 9 -9.48 4.06 18.44
N ARG A 10 -10.46 3.18 18.60
CA ARG A 10 -10.33 1.75 18.25
C ARG A 10 -10.05 1.53 16.76
N HIS A 11 -10.78 2.25 15.88
CA HIS A 11 -10.55 2.13 14.45
C HIS A 11 -9.15 2.60 14.04
N ALA A 12 -8.66 3.70 14.60
CA ALA A 12 -7.29 4.16 14.33
C ALA A 12 -6.24 3.13 14.83
N THR A 13 -6.43 2.55 16.01
CA THR A 13 -5.54 1.48 16.49
C THR A 13 -5.53 0.27 15.56
N ILE A 14 -6.71 -0.17 15.08
CA ILE A 14 -6.80 -1.29 14.13
C ILE A 14 -6.10 -0.93 12.81
N ALA A 15 -6.32 0.28 12.27
CA ALA A 15 -5.65 0.74 11.06
C ALA A 15 -4.12 0.74 11.20
N SER A 16 -3.61 1.18 12.35
CA SER A 16 -2.18 1.12 12.68
C SER A 16 -1.65 -0.31 12.71
N LEU A 17 -2.34 -1.23 13.40
CA LEU A 17 -1.96 -2.64 13.48
C LEU A 17 -1.98 -3.34 12.10
N LEU A 18 -2.83 -2.89 11.19
CA LEU A 18 -2.88 -3.35 9.80
C LEU A 18 -1.81 -2.70 8.91
N GLY A 19 -0.99 -1.81 9.45
CA GLY A 19 0.08 -1.16 8.71
C GLY A 19 -0.40 -0.10 7.71
N ILE A 20 -1.61 0.46 7.88
CA ILE A 20 -2.14 1.54 7.03
C ILE A 20 -1.32 2.81 7.29
N PRO A 21 -0.60 3.35 6.28
CA PRO A 21 0.33 4.45 6.51
C PRO A 21 -0.33 5.84 6.56
N HIS A 22 -1.46 6.02 5.88
CA HIS A 22 -2.12 7.33 5.73
C HIS A 22 -3.56 7.27 6.23
N VAL A 23 -3.94 8.20 7.08
CA VAL A 23 -5.29 8.25 7.67
C VAL A 23 -5.89 9.63 7.41
N LEU A 24 -7.09 9.66 6.83
CA LEU A 24 -7.91 10.85 6.70
C LEU A 24 -9.00 10.84 7.75
N VAL A 25 -9.01 11.84 8.61
CA VAL A 25 -10.00 12.04 9.67
C VAL A 25 -11.00 13.11 9.23
N CYS A 26 -12.21 12.68 8.84
CA CYS A 26 -13.30 13.60 8.55
C CYS A 26 -14.02 14.02 9.84
N VAL A 27 -13.82 15.26 10.27
CA VAL A 27 -14.58 15.84 11.39
C VAL A 27 -15.97 16.22 10.87
N ASN A 28 -16.90 15.26 11.00
CA ASN A 28 -18.23 15.37 10.41
C ASN A 28 -19.21 16.06 11.34
N LYS A 29 -20.37 16.49 10.78
CA LYS A 29 -21.45 17.22 11.44
C LYS A 29 -21.05 18.61 11.91
N MET A 30 -20.20 19.28 11.14
CA MET A 30 -19.83 20.68 11.41
C MET A 30 -21.03 21.63 11.40
N ASP A 31 -22.09 21.26 10.68
CA ASP A 31 -23.39 21.96 10.71
C ASP A 31 -24.03 22.04 12.10
N TRP A 32 -23.80 21.06 12.96
CA TRP A 32 -24.34 21.04 14.33
C TRP A 32 -23.64 22.01 15.29
N VAL A 33 -22.48 22.46 14.93
CA VAL A 33 -21.66 23.42 15.70
C VAL A 33 -21.45 24.72 14.91
N GLU A 34 -22.37 25.02 13.97
CA GLU A 34 -22.35 26.23 13.15
C GLU A 34 -21.02 26.46 12.43
N TYR A 35 -20.33 25.37 12.06
CA TYR A 35 -19.04 25.37 11.38
C TYR A 35 -17.91 26.06 12.18
N ASP A 36 -17.98 25.98 13.52
CA ASP A 36 -17.04 26.61 14.44
C ASP A 36 -15.61 26.02 14.31
N GLU A 37 -14.64 26.93 14.09
CA GLU A 37 -13.22 26.61 13.97
C GLU A 37 -12.64 26.07 15.27
N GLY A 38 -13.00 26.68 16.41
CA GLY A 38 -12.49 26.29 17.72
C GLY A 38 -12.83 24.85 18.04
N ARG A 39 -14.06 24.44 17.73
CA ARG A 39 -14.49 23.06 17.95
C ARG A 39 -13.79 22.08 17.04
N TYR A 40 -13.49 22.45 15.81
CA TYR A 40 -12.71 21.65 14.90
C TYR A 40 -11.27 21.44 15.43
N GLU A 41 -10.59 22.52 15.82
CA GLU A 41 -9.22 22.46 16.33
C GLU A 41 -9.10 21.66 17.66
N GLU A 42 -10.10 21.74 18.56
CA GLU A 42 -10.15 20.89 19.77
C GLU A 42 -10.15 19.40 19.41
N ILE A 43 -11.01 18.98 18.46
CA ILE A 43 -11.14 17.58 18.07
C ILE A 43 -9.86 17.12 17.36
N LYS A 44 -9.30 17.96 16.50
CA LYS A 44 -8.04 17.70 15.80
C LYS A 44 -6.89 17.53 16.78
N ALA A 45 -6.74 18.40 17.75
CA ALA A 45 -5.70 18.32 18.77
C ALA A 45 -5.83 17.04 19.62
N GLU A 46 -7.04 16.71 20.12
CA GLU A 46 -7.28 15.50 20.88
C GLU A 46 -6.92 14.24 20.08
N PHE A 47 -7.33 14.17 18.82
CA PHE A 47 -7.08 12.98 17.99
C PHE A 47 -5.62 12.89 17.54
N THR A 48 -4.97 14.02 17.26
CA THR A 48 -3.53 14.06 16.94
C THR A 48 -2.70 13.54 18.12
N GLN A 49 -3.02 13.98 19.33
CA GLN A 49 -2.34 13.49 20.53
C GLN A 49 -2.54 11.97 20.70
N PHE A 50 -3.71 11.44 20.41
CA PHE A 50 -3.97 10.00 20.50
C PHE A 50 -3.20 9.22 19.42
N THR A 51 -3.05 9.75 18.20
CA THR A 51 -2.44 9.05 17.07
C THR A 51 -0.93 9.19 16.99
N SER A 52 -0.30 10.05 17.82
CA SER A 52 1.15 10.32 17.81
C SER A 52 2.01 9.06 17.93
N ASP A 53 1.56 8.07 18.71
CA ASP A 53 2.30 6.85 19.00
C ASP A 53 1.87 5.66 18.10
N LEU A 54 0.93 5.87 17.16
CA LEU A 54 0.39 4.81 16.33
C LEU A 54 1.18 4.53 15.05
N GLY A 55 2.26 5.29 14.77
CA GLY A 55 3.17 5.02 13.66
C GLY A 55 2.62 5.32 12.27
N PHE A 56 1.56 6.13 12.14
CA PHE A 56 1.08 6.62 10.84
C PHE A 56 2.11 7.55 10.20
N ARG A 57 2.22 7.51 8.87
CA ARG A 57 3.03 8.47 8.10
C ARG A 57 2.36 9.84 8.03
N SER A 58 1.05 9.84 7.80
CA SER A 58 0.24 11.07 7.88
C SER A 58 -1.09 10.81 8.53
N VAL A 59 -1.57 11.82 9.25
CA VAL A 59 -2.93 11.91 9.78
C VAL A 59 -3.47 13.28 9.37
N ASP A 60 -4.34 13.28 8.37
CA ASP A 60 -4.91 14.49 7.81
C ASP A 60 -6.32 14.72 8.35
N PHE A 61 -6.72 15.99 8.53
CA PHE A 61 -8.01 16.35 9.12
C PHE A 61 -8.80 17.25 8.18
N LEU A 62 -10.05 16.89 7.90
CA LEU A 62 -10.95 17.68 7.09
C LEU A 62 -12.27 17.94 7.82
N PRO A 63 -12.68 19.22 7.99
CA PRO A 63 -13.99 19.54 8.52
C PRO A 63 -15.05 19.35 7.43
N VAL A 64 -16.13 18.61 7.73
CA VAL A 64 -17.17 18.29 6.75
C VAL A 64 -18.58 18.36 7.35
N SER A 65 -19.58 18.56 6.50
CA SER A 65 -20.95 18.17 6.78
C SER A 65 -21.43 17.26 5.65
N ALA A 66 -21.39 15.96 5.90
CA ALA A 66 -21.78 14.96 4.91
C ALA A 66 -23.26 15.07 4.53
N LEU A 67 -24.12 15.49 5.48
CA LEU A 67 -25.55 15.68 5.24
C LEU A 67 -25.82 16.76 4.17
N PHE A 68 -25.05 17.84 4.22
CA PHE A 68 -25.21 18.97 3.29
C PHE A 68 -24.16 19.01 2.17
N GLY A 69 -23.31 17.98 2.07
CA GLY A 69 -22.23 17.91 1.07
C GLY A 69 -21.11 18.93 1.24
N VAL A 70 -21.06 19.61 2.40
CA VAL A 70 -20.09 20.71 2.63
C VAL A 70 -18.69 20.13 2.77
N ASN A 71 -17.76 20.64 1.98
CA ASN A 71 -16.36 20.23 1.89
C ASN A 71 -16.15 18.76 1.47
N ILE A 72 -17.11 18.16 0.77
CA ILE A 72 -16.98 16.83 0.19
C ILE A 72 -16.39 16.91 -1.22
N VAL A 73 -17.09 17.57 -2.14
CA VAL A 73 -16.68 17.77 -3.54
C VAL A 73 -16.23 19.22 -3.76
N GLU A 74 -17.07 20.17 -3.34
CA GLU A 74 -16.82 21.60 -3.48
C GLU A 74 -16.23 22.20 -2.20
N PRO A 75 -15.30 23.17 -2.32
CA PRO A 75 -14.75 23.89 -1.17
C PRO A 75 -15.82 24.58 -0.32
N ALA A 76 -15.65 24.55 0.97
CA ALA A 76 -16.62 25.11 1.93
C ALA A 76 -16.39 26.60 2.24
N THR A 77 -15.82 27.39 1.33
CA THR A 77 -15.37 28.77 1.54
C THR A 77 -16.45 29.70 2.10
N ALA A 78 -17.71 29.50 1.72
CA ALA A 78 -18.82 30.31 2.22
C ALA A 78 -19.21 30.02 3.67
N LYS A 79 -19.03 28.77 4.15
CA LYS A 79 -19.43 28.32 5.50
C LYS A 79 -18.26 28.19 6.45
N MET A 80 -17.09 27.87 5.93
CA MET A 80 -15.83 27.70 6.68
C MET A 80 -14.73 28.54 6.02
N PRO A 81 -14.78 29.86 6.06
CA PRO A 81 -13.76 30.73 5.44
C PRO A 81 -12.37 30.57 6.10
N TRP A 82 -12.32 30.06 7.30
CA TRP A 82 -11.09 29.74 8.03
C TRP A 82 -10.39 28.46 7.51
N TYR A 83 -11.12 27.58 6.80
CA TYR A 83 -10.55 26.35 6.28
C TYR A 83 -10.06 26.54 4.84
N THR A 84 -8.75 26.39 4.63
CA THR A 84 -8.09 26.56 3.33
C THR A 84 -7.55 25.25 2.75
N GLY A 85 -7.80 24.13 3.43
CA GLY A 85 -7.35 22.81 3.00
C GLY A 85 -8.19 22.21 1.85
N PRO A 86 -7.84 21.02 1.39
CA PRO A 86 -8.55 20.35 0.31
C PRO A 86 -9.95 19.88 0.73
N THR A 87 -10.80 19.60 -0.26
CA THR A 87 -12.03 18.82 -0.07
C THR A 87 -11.70 17.33 0.12
N VAL A 88 -12.66 16.54 0.57
CA VAL A 88 -12.48 15.07 0.69
C VAL A 88 -12.09 14.48 -0.66
N LEU A 89 -12.81 14.82 -1.73
CA LEU A 89 -12.52 14.32 -3.08
C LEU A 89 -11.11 14.70 -3.51
N ARG A 90 -10.76 15.98 -3.37
CA ARG A 90 -9.43 16.46 -3.77
C ARG A 90 -8.31 15.79 -3.00
N HIS A 91 -8.49 15.56 -1.70
CA HIS A 91 -7.51 14.83 -0.88
C HIS A 91 -7.32 13.41 -1.39
N LEU A 92 -8.43 12.68 -1.65
CA LEU A 92 -8.36 11.30 -2.17
C LEU A 92 -7.70 11.19 -3.55
N GLU A 93 -7.86 12.22 -4.40
CA GLU A 93 -7.24 12.28 -5.73
C GLU A 93 -5.74 12.60 -5.68
N THR A 94 -5.29 13.28 -4.61
CA THR A 94 -3.92 13.82 -4.54
C THR A 94 -3.04 13.20 -3.47
N VAL A 95 -3.62 12.38 -2.57
CA VAL A 95 -2.83 11.69 -1.55
C VAL A 95 -1.84 10.74 -2.21
N GLU A 96 -0.57 10.94 -1.96
CA GLU A 96 0.48 10.04 -2.43
C GLU A 96 0.50 8.78 -1.58
N ILE A 97 -0.08 7.71 -2.11
CA ILE A 97 0.01 6.37 -1.52
C ILE A 97 1.34 5.75 -1.97
N ALA A 98 2.44 6.45 -1.77
CA ALA A 98 3.75 5.90 -2.04
C ALA A 98 4.07 4.83 -0.99
N GLN A 99 3.72 3.59 -1.29
CA GLN A 99 4.50 2.49 -0.77
C GLN A 99 5.88 2.64 -1.41
N VAL A 100 6.85 3.08 -0.63
CA VAL A 100 8.25 3.05 -1.08
C VAL A 100 8.65 1.57 -1.07
N PHE A 101 8.29 0.87 -2.15
CA PHE A 101 8.86 -0.44 -2.39
C PHE A 101 10.36 -0.25 -2.64
N ASN A 102 11.17 -1.07 -2.02
CA ASN A 102 12.56 -1.19 -2.43
C ASN A 102 12.57 -1.66 -3.89
N THR A 103 12.97 -0.81 -4.81
CA THR A 103 13.01 -1.11 -6.25
C THR A 103 14.35 -1.69 -6.70
N GLU A 104 15.37 -1.73 -5.82
CA GLU A 104 16.73 -2.14 -6.17
C GLU A 104 16.98 -3.63 -5.96
N GLN A 105 16.39 -4.20 -4.90
CA GLN A 105 16.67 -5.58 -4.50
C GLN A 105 15.50 -6.49 -4.85
N PHE A 106 15.60 -7.21 -5.94
CA PHE A 106 14.56 -8.15 -6.33
C PHE A 106 14.40 -9.29 -5.32
N ARG A 107 13.17 -9.48 -4.86
CA ARG A 107 12.75 -10.54 -3.94
C ARG A 107 11.39 -11.07 -4.37
N PHE A 108 11.35 -12.35 -4.69
CA PHE A 108 10.13 -13.03 -5.08
C PHE A 108 9.98 -14.33 -4.28
N ALA A 109 8.90 -14.45 -3.54
CA ALA A 109 8.57 -15.66 -2.80
C ALA A 109 7.65 -16.55 -3.64
N THR A 110 8.07 -17.76 -3.95
CA THR A 110 7.25 -18.73 -4.68
C THR A 110 6.10 -19.20 -3.80
N GLN A 111 4.86 -18.87 -4.21
CA GLN A 111 3.65 -19.24 -3.49
C GLN A 111 3.00 -20.50 -4.07
N TYR A 112 3.13 -20.69 -5.38
CA TYR A 112 2.55 -21.82 -6.08
C TYR A 112 3.36 -22.18 -7.33
N VAL A 113 3.47 -23.49 -7.64
CA VAL A 113 4.12 -23.98 -8.86
C VAL A 113 3.03 -24.46 -9.83
N LEU A 114 2.95 -23.82 -10.99
CA LEU A 114 2.00 -24.12 -12.06
C LEU A 114 2.59 -25.15 -13.02
N ARG A 115 1.92 -26.28 -13.20
CA ARG A 115 2.27 -27.32 -14.19
C ARG A 115 1.00 -27.85 -14.85
N PRO A 116 0.34 -27.08 -15.72
CA PRO A 116 -0.88 -27.52 -16.39
C PRO A 116 -0.63 -28.65 -17.41
N ASN A 117 0.59 -28.74 -17.94
CA ASN A 117 1.05 -29.76 -18.88
C ASN A 117 2.56 -30.01 -18.68
N LEU A 118 3.14 -30.89 -19.50
CA LEU A 118 4.57 -31.27 -19.42
C LEU A 118 5.52 -30.18 -19.91
N ASP A 119 5.04 -29.29 -20.77
CA ASP A 119 5.85 -28.26 -21.44
C ASP A 119 5.79 -26.90 -20.74
N TYR A 120 4.99 -26.75 -19.67
CA TYR A 120 4.85 -25.49 -18.94
C TYR A 120 5.19 -25.68 -17.46
N ARG A 121 6.14 -24.88 -16.98
CA ARG A 121 6.47 -24.76 -15.58
C ARG A 121 6.58 -23.31 -15.16
N GLY A 122 5.63 -22.83 -14.38
CA GLY A 122 5.56 -21.45 -13.89
C GLY A 122 5.62 -21.39 -12.38
N TYR A 123 6.33 -20.40 -11.86
CA TYR A 123 6.46 -20.11 -10.43
C TYR A 123 5.65 -18.86 -10.12
N ALA A 124 4.48 -19.03 -9.51
CA ALA A 124 3.56 -17.96 -9.20
C ALA A 124 3.79 -17.41 -7.80
N GLY A 125 3.70 -16.07 -7.68
CA GLY A 125 3.87 -15.38 -6.41
C GLY A 125 3.70 -13.86 -6.57
N GLN A 126 4.02 -13.15 -5.50
CA GLN A 126 4.05 -11.69 -5.48
C GLN A 126 5.48 -11.20 -5.32
N ILE A 127 5.86 -10.18 -6.09
CA ILE A 127 7.14 -9.51 -5.92
C ILE A 127 7.12 -8.75 -4.60
N GLY A 128 7.98 -9.13 -3.66
CA GLY A 128 8.10 -8.49 -2.35
C GLY A 128 8.89 -7.18 -2.40
N SER A 129 9.90 -7.11 -3.28
CA SER A 129 10.69 -5.92 -3.55
C SER A 129 11.44 -6.04 -4.89
N GLY A 130 11.93 -4.90 -5.38
CA GLY A 130 12.74 -4.81 -6.59
C GLY A 130 11.96 -4.89 -7.88
N THR A 131 12.71 -4.96 -8.96
CA THR A 131 12.24 -5.07 -10.34
C THR A 131 12.92 -6.26 -10.99
N ILE A 132 12.25 -6.92 -11.94
CA ILE A 132 12.77 -8.05 -12.70
C ILE A 132 12.37 -7.90 -14.17
N LYS A 133 13.28 -8.27 -15.07
CA LYS A 133 13.09 -8.24 -16.52
C LYS A 133 13.27 -9.63 -17.13
N LYS A 134 12.67 -9.81 -18.28
CA LYS A 134 12.96 -10.98 -19.12
C LYS A 134 14.44 -11.03 -19.47
N GLY A 135 15.06 -12.20 -19.32
CA GLY A 135 16.49 -12.42 -19.51
C GLY A 135 17.37 -12.17 -18.30
N ASP A 136 16.86 -11.59 -17.21
CA ASP A 136 17.65 -11.34 -16.02
C ASP A 136 18.10 -12.65 -15.36
N PRO A 137 19.34 -12.68 -14.82
CA PRO A 137 19.84 -13.81 -14.06
C PRO A 137 19.16 -13.88 -12.70
N ILE A 138 18.86 -15.10 -12.27
CA ILE A 138 18.28 -15.36 -10.95
C ILE A 138 19.00 -16.51 -10.21
N ILE A 139 18.82 -16.55 -8.91
CA ILE A 139 19.20 -17.66 -8.05
C ILE A 139 18.02 -18.07 -7.19
N VAL A 140 17.79 -19.38 -7.11
CA VAL A 140 16.75 -19.99 -6.24
C VAL A 140 17.35 -20.31 -4.88
N LEU A 141 16.74 -19.84 -3.82
CA LEU A 141 17.15 -20.10 -2.44
C LEU A 141 16.14 -21.02 -1.75
N PRO A 142 16.59 -21.98 -0.91
CA PRO A 142 17.97 -22.15 -0.41
C PRO A 142 18.90 -22.97 -1.32
N SER A 143 18.42 -23.56 -2.44
CA SER A 143 19.18 -24.50 -3.25
C SER A 143 20.44 -23.90 -3.90
N GLY A 144 20.47 -22.60 -4.15
CA GLY A 144 21.58 -21.91 -4.83
C GLY A 144 21.64 -22.14 -6.34
N VAL A 145 20.63 -22.78 -6.93
CA VAL A 145 20.57 -23.04 -8.38
C VAL A 145 20.34 -21.73 -9.13
N GLN A 146 21.13 -21.49 -10.16
CA GLN A 146 21.05 -20.32 -11.02
C GLN A 146 20.28 -20.64 -12.32
N SER A 147 19.54 -19.67 -12.82
CA SER A 147 18.84 -19.71 -14.11
C SER A 147 18.61 -18.29 -14.61
N HIS A 148 17.80 -18.13 -15.66
CA HIS A 148 17.39 -16.83 -16.21
C HIS A 148 15.87 -16.79 -16.34
N ILE A 149 15.32 -15.57 -16.35
CA ILE A 149 13.90 -15.35 -16.61
C ILE A 149 13.62 -15.58 -18.10
N GLU A 150 12.86 -16.62 -18.42
CA GLU A 150 12.38 -16.88 -19.79
C GLU A 150 11.21 -15.97 -20.15
N ALA A 151 10.23 -15.86 -19.21
CA ALA A 151 9.06 -15.02 -19.39
C ALA A 151 8.44 -14.62 -18.05
N ILE A 152 7.66 -13.54 -18.08
CA ILE A 152 6.90 -13.00 -16.96
C ILE A 152 5.43 -12.99 -17.35
N ASP A 153 4.67 -13.94 -16.85
CA ASP A 153 3.25 -14.10 -17.21
C ASP A 153 2.36 -13.42 -16.17
N THR A 154 1.31 -12.74 -16.66
CA THR A 154 0.21 -12.21 -15.84
C THR A 154 -1.14 -12.67 -16.40
N PHE A 155 -2.23 -12.33 -15.71
CA PHE A 155 -3.57 -12.60 -16.24
C PHE A 155 -3.84 -11.89 -17.58
N ASP A 156 -3.26 -10.71 -17.77
CA ASP A 156 -3.44 -9.88 -18.96
C ASP A 156 -2.43 -10.19 -20.09
N GLY A 157 -1.49 -11.10 -19.85
CA GLY A 157 -0.50 -11.53 -20.81
C GLY A 157 0.94 -11.49 -20.29
N GLU A 158 1.90 -11.68 -21.21
CA GLU A 158 3.35 -11.65 -20.93
C GLU A 158 3.86 -10.21 -20.82
N LEU A 159 4.74 -9.96 -19.85
CA LEU A 159 5.40 -8.67 -19.62
C LEU A 159 6.90 -8.76 -19.89
N GLU A 160 7.50 -7.65 -20.33
CA GLU A 160 8.96 -7.51 -20.45
C GLU A 160 9.62 -7.18 -19.11
N GLU A 161 8.88 -6.51 -18.19
CA GLU A 161 9.36 -6.07 -16.90
C GLU A 161 8.23 -6.11 -15.87
N ALA A 162 8.56 -6.50 -14.64
CA ALA A 162 7.63 -6.45 -13.50
C ALA A 162 8.33 -5.93 -12.25
N TYR A 163 7.56 -5.33 -11.33
CA TYR A 163 8.07 -4.68 -10.13
C TYR A 163 7.15 -4.92 -8.92
N ALA A 164 7.68 -4.68 -7.74
CA ALA A 164 6.88 -4.80 -6.51
C ALA A 164 5.73 -3.77 -6.47
N PRO A 165 4.52 -4.19 -6.06
CA PRO A 165 4.10 -5.49 -5.53
C PRO A 165 3.31 -6.36 -6.52
N MET A 166 3.67 -6.41 -7.79
CA MET A 166 2.92 -7.15 -8.79
C MET A 166 2.85 -8.65 -8.46
N SER A 167 1.69 -9.25 -8.70
CA SER A 167 1.50 -10.71 -8.68
C SER A 167 1.73 -11.25 -10.08
N ILE A 168 2.71 -12.13 -10.21
CA ILE A 168 3.18 -12.64 -11.49
C ILE A 168 3.46 -14.14 -11.44
N THR A 169 3.67 -14.73 -12.61
CA THR A 169 4.22 -16.07 -12.77
C THR A 169 5.52 -15.98 -13.56
N LEU A 170 6.62 -16.45 -12.98
CA LEU A 170 7.91 -16.52 -13.62
C LEU A 170 8.09 -17.85 -14.34
N ARG A 171 8.50 -17.83 -15.59
CA ARG A 171 9.07 -18.99 -16.29
C ARG A 171 10.58 -18.85 -16.35
N LEU A 172 11.29 -19.96 -16.14
CA LEU A 172 12.75 -20.00 -16.14
C LEU A 172 13.24 -20.77 -17.35
N THR A 173 14.42 -20.43 -17.85
CA THR A 173 15.04 -21.08 -19.01
C THR A 173 15.42 -22.54 -18.74
N ASP A 174 15.68 -22.87 -17.46
CA ASP A 174 16.10 -24.19 -17.05
C ASP A 174 15.03 -24.83 -16.17
N GLU A 175 14.94 -26.13 -16.19
CA GLU A 175 14.16 -26.88 -15.22
C GLU A 175 14.88 -26.91 -13.87
N VAL A 176 14.49 -25.99 -12.98
CA VAL A 176 15.05 -25.91 -11.63
C VAL A 176 14.08 -26.47 -10.60
N ASP A 177 14.62 -27.06 -9.55
CA ASP A 177 13.82 -27.48 -8.41
C ASP A 177 13.57 -26.26 -7.51
N CYS A 178 12.38 -25.70 -7.68
CA CYS A 178 11.87 -24.56 -6.89
C CYS A 178 10.45 -24.89 -6.44
N SER A 179 10.22 -24.80 -5.17
CA SER A 179 8.97 -25.19 -4.51
C SER A 179 8.32 -24.02 -3.80
N ARG A 180 7.09 -24.22 -3.31
CA ARG A 180 6.41 -23.24 -2.47
C ARG A 180 7.25 -22.94 -1.23
N GLY A 181 7.50 -21.65 -0.99
CA GLY A 181 8.31 -21.14 0.11
C GLY A 181 9.74 -20.79 -0.28
N ASP A 182 10.22 -21.27 -1.44
CA ASP A 182 11.53 -20.91 -1.95
C ASP A 182 11.52 -19.46 -2.46
N TRP A 183 12.69 -18.85 -2.45
CA TRP A 183 12.88 -17.49 -2.91
C TRP A 183 13.61 -17.45 -4.24
N ILE A 184 13.13 -16.62 -5.15
CA ILE A 184 13.84 -16.27 -6.37
C ILE A 184 14.36 -14.84 -6.20
N VAL A 185 15.68 -14.66 -6.33
CA VAL A 185 16.37 -13.38 -6.09
C VAL A 185 17.39 -13.12 -7.19
N HIS A 186 17.79 -11.85 -7.35
CA HIS A 186 18.90 -11.52 -8.23
C HIS A 186 20.23 -11.96 -7.57
N PRO A 187 21.19 -12.56 -8.33
CA PRO A 187 22.46 -13.06 -7.77
C PRO A 187 23.27 -12.01 -7.03
N ASP A 188 23.28 -10.75 -7.55
CA ASP A 188 24.03 -9.65 -6.96
C ASP A 188 23.44 -9.14 -5.63
N HIS A 189 22.21 -9.52 -5.31
CA HIS A 189 21.48 -9.06 -4.14
C HIS A 189 20.98 -10.21 -3.26
N THR A 190 21.74 -11.27 -3.14
CA THR A 190 21.39 -12.43 -2.30
C THR A 190 21.27 -11.99 -0.82
N PRO A 191 20.16 -12.31 -0.11
CA PRO A 191 20.02 -12.00 1.29
C PRO A 191 21.05 -12.73 2.14
N ALA A 192 21.62 -12.02 3.13
CA ALA A 192 22.48 -12.67 4.11
C ALA A 192 21.67 -13.65 4.97
N VAL A 193 22.18 -14.87 5.12
CA VAL A 193 21.63 -15.85 6.06
C VAL A 193 22.21 -15.57 7.43
N SER A 194 21.33 -15.25 8.41
CA SER A 194 21.73 -15.05 9.81
C SER A 194 21.61 -16.34 10.61
#